data_7086f4cafffb5e90ccf2c7376eece578
#
_entry.id   7086f4cafffb5e90ccf2c7376eece578
#
_cell.length_a   1.000
_cell.length_b   1.000
_cell.length_c   1.000
_cell.angle_alpha   90.00
_cell.angle_beta   90.00
_cell.angle_gamma   90.00
#
_symmetry.space_group_name_H-M   'P 1'
#
loop_
_entity.id
_entity.type
_entity.pdbx_description
1 polymer ?
#
loop_
_entity_poly.entity_id
_entity_poly.type
_entity_poly.pdbx_seq_one_letter_code
_entity_poly.pdbx_strand_id
1 'polypeptide(L)'
;TFGEATHQNEDTEIHMRMNWQLWNYYHRCGYKTDFWQKLFKLLREDRIVESNPGAGQLHFAKMASKAANENLTEFFRMWGFLEPVINVEIEQYGKWNYNVTPTMIAEAVSYMSQFPAPKHAFYYLEDRKNNDVGIEQYQVGDVGYYTQFKNDQKITKNVTYTRSGQHITISSGDEAVAFEVKKGSEIMYFSNFFSFDIPASIPWNDSMKIYAVQANGERKEVKSN
;
A
#
# COMPACT_ATOMS: atom_id res chain seq x y z
N THR A 1 13.39 -5.93 9.69
CA THR A 1 12.33 -6.94 9.79
C THR A 1 11.51 -6.71 11.05
N PHE A 2 10.25 -7.11 11.08
CA PHE A 2 9.37 -6.98 12.26
C PHE A 2 9.94 -7.61 13.53
N GLY A 3 10.75 -8.65 13.40
CA GLY A 3 11.37 -9.34 14.52
C GLY A 3 12.62 -8.69 15.08
N GLU A 4 13.16 -7.70 14.40
CA GLU A 4 14.37 -6.98 14.82
C GLU A 4 14.09 -5.53 15.21
N ALA A 5 12.87 -5.05 14.96
CA ALA A 5 12.47 -3.69 15.30
C ALA A 5 12.45 -3.53 16.82
N THR A 6 13.52 -3.01 17.36
CA THR A 6 13.65 -2.64 18.76
C THR A 6 13.15 -1.22 19.04
N HIS A 7 12.75 -0.51 17.99
CA HIS A 7 12.33 0.88 18.04
C HIS A 7 10.83 1.00 17.79
N GLN A 8 10.09 1.42 18.80
CA GLN A 8 8.62 1.58 18.79
C GLN A 8 8.12 2.46 17.63
N ASN A 9 8.90 3.45 17.24
CA ASN A 9 8.52 4.37 16.18
C ASN A 9 8.54 3.70 14.80
N GLU A 10 9.51 2.83 14.54
CA GLU A 10 9.65 2.13 13.26
C GLU A 10 8.46 1.19 12.99
N ASP A 11 8.00 0.48 14.01
CA ASP A 11 6.84 -0.42 13.88
C ASP A 11 5.55 0.35 13.56
N THR A 12 5.35 1.50 14.22
CA THR A 12 4.19 2.36 13.97
C THR A 12 4.20 2.89 12.54
N GLU A 13 5.35 3.31 12.06
CA GLU A 13 5.54 3.84 10.71
C GLU A 13 5.31 2.79 9.63
N ILE A 14 5.81 1.58 9.83
CA ILE A 14 5.56 0.46 8.91
C ILE A 14 4.06 0.17 8.81
N HIS A 15 3.35 0.10 9.93
CA HIS A 15 1.91 -0.09 9.93
C HIS A 15 1.15 1.04 9.24
N MET A 16 1.54 2.28 9.48
CA MET A 16 0.94 3.45 8.83
C MET A 16 1.13 3.40 7.33
N ARG A 17 2.32 3.08 6.85
CA ARG A 17 2.62 2.96 5.42
C ARG A 17 1.85 1.83 4.76
N MET A 18 1.81 0.67 5.39
CA MET A 18 1.05 -0.47 4.91
C MET A 18 -0.44 -0.13 4.77
N ASN A 19 -1.02 0.48 5.80
CA ASN A 19 -2.42 0.90 5.79
C ASN A 19 -2.66 1.99 4.72
N TRP A 20 -1.72 2.92 4.56
CA TRP A 20 -1.75 3.93 3.52
C TRP A 20 -1.74 3.32 2.12
N GLN A 21 -0.93 2.29 1.88
CA GLN A 21 -0.87 1.62 0.60
C GLN A 21 -2.20 0.89 0.29
N LEU A 22 -2.79 0.21 1.29
CA LEU A 22 -4.13 -0.38 1.16
C LEU A 22 -5.20 0.68 0.89
N TRP A 23 -5.10 1.84 1.56
CA TRP A 23 -6.03 2.94 1.35
C TRP A 23 -5.91 3.53 -0.07
N ASN A 24 -4.69 3.77 -0.54
CA ASN A 24 -4.48 4.23 -1.91
C ASN A 24 -5.05 3.25 -2.92
N TYR A 25 -4.71 1.98 -2.78
CA TYR A 25 -5.11 0.94 -3.72
C TYR A 25 -6.63 0.76 -3.77
N TYR A 26 -7.27 0.59 -2.63
CA TYR A 26 -8.70 0.30 -2.61
C TYR A 26 -9.58 1.53 -2.65
N HIS A 27 -9.27 2.56 -1.90
CA HIS A 27 -10.12 3.74 -1.79
C HIS A 27 -9.82 4.79 -2.87
N ARG A 28 -8.59 5.30 -2.93
CA ARG A 28 -8.25 6.37 -3.89
C ARG A 28 -8.28 5.89 -5.33
N CYS A 29 -7.79 4.70 -5.62
CA CYS A 29 -7.88 4.11 -6.95
C CYS A 29 -9.31 3.64 -7.28
N GLY A 30 -10.19 3.57 -6.30
CA GLY A 30 -11.60 3.24 -6.50
C GLY A 30 -11.89 1.77 -6.77
N TYR A 31 -10.92 0.87 -6.48
CA TYR A 31 -11.14 -0.56 -6.72
C TYR A 31 -12.17 -1.16 -5.78
N LYS A 32 -12.13 -0.79 -4.49
CA LYS A 32 -13.05 -1.27 -3.45
C LYS A 32 -13.21 -0.19 -2.39
N THR A 33 -14.05 0.79 -2.67
CA THR A 33 -14.25 1.95 -1.78
C THR A 33 -14.84 1.59 -0.42
N ASP A 34 -15.45 0.41 -0.31
CA ASP A 34 -16.03 -0.15 0.92
C ASP A 34 -15.08 -1.10 1.69
N PHE A 35 -13.83 -1.24 1.22
CA PHE A 35 -12.86 -2.17 1.82
C PHE A 35 -12.69 -1.97 3.33
N TRP A 36 -12.44 -0.73 3.77
CA TRP A 36 -12.22 -0.43 5.18
C TRP A 36 -13.45 -0.67 6.04
N GLN A 37 -14.62 -0.35 5.53
CA GLN A 37 -15.88 -0.61 6.23
C GLN A 37 -16.09 -2.11 6.44
N LYS A 38 -15.83 -2.92 5.41
CA LYS A 38 -15.89 -4.39 5.48
C LYS A 38 -14.84 -4.94 6.42
N LEU A 39 -13.60 -4.47 6.35
CA LEU A 39 -12.51 -4.92 7.20
C LEU A 39 -12.83 -4.68 8.68
N PHE A 40 -13.22 -3.46 9.05
CA PHE A 40 -13.56 -3.15 10.43
C PHE A 40 -14.80 -3.90 10.92
N LYS A 41 -15.76 -4.18 10.05
CA LYS A 41 -16.91 -5.03 10.39
C LYS A 41 -16.44 -6.45 10.70
N LEU A 42 -15.63 -7.06 9.83
CA LEU A 42 -15.09 -8.40 10.02
C LEU A 42 -14.26 -8.52 11.29
N LEU A 43 -13.37 -7.56 11.58
CA LEU A 43 -12.58 -7.56 12.81
C LEU A 43 -13.41 -7.44 14.09
N ARG A 44 -14.60 -6.86 14.03
CA ARG A 44 -15.54 -6.83 15.17
C ARG A 44 -16.33 -8.12 15.32
N GLU A 45 -16.73 -8.73 14.20
CA GLU A 45 -17.56 -9.95 14.17
C GLU A 45 -16.73 -11.20 14.46
N ASP A 46 -15.50 -11.25 13.97
CA ASP A 46 -14.55 -12.34 14.15
C ASP A 46 -13.39 -11.87 15.05
N ARG A 47 -13.76 -11.46 16.26
CA ARG A 47 -12.79 -10.94 17.22
C ARG A 47 -12.01 -12.07 17.85
N ILE A 48 -10.68 -12.01 17.71
CA ILE A 48 -9.78 -12.86 18.50
C ILE A 48 -9.41 -12.16 19.82
N VAL A 49 -9.26 -12.94 20.87
CA VAL A 49 -8.72 -12.50 22.15
C VAL A 49 -7.46 -13.34 22.38
N GLU A 50 -6.35 -12.81 21.90
CA GLU A 50 -5.05 -13.47 21.98
C GLU A 50 -4.09 -12.63 22.80
N SER A 51 -3.29 -13.28 23.63
CA SER A 51 -2.16 -12.66 24.32
C SER A 51 -0.91 -12.57 23.42
N ASN A 52 -0.96 -13.15 22.23
CA ASN A 52 0.10 -13.14 21.25
C ASN A 52 -0.20 -12.10 20.14
N PRO A 53 0.50 -10.97 20.09
CA PRO A 53 0.30 -9.96 19.04
C PRO A 53 0.52 -10.49 17.63
N GLY A 54 1.40 -11.50 17.46
CA GLY A 54 1.65 -12.13 16.16
C GLY A 54 0.41 -12.87 15.61
N ALA A 55 -0.41 -13.47 16.48
CA ALA A 55 -1.68 -14.06 16.07
C ALA A 55 -2.65 -12.97 15.59
N GLY A 56 -2.68 -11.81 16.25
CA GLY A 56 -3.45 -10.63 15.84
C GLY A 56 -3.05 -10.11 14.46
N GLN A 57 -1.75 -10.05 14.20
CA GLN A 57 -1.21 -9.65 12.91
C GLN A 57 -1.67 -10.57 11.77
N LEU A 58 -1.56 -11.88 11.96
CA LEU A 58 -1.99 -12.86 10.95
C LEU A 58 -3.52 -12.86 10.78
N HIS A 59 -4.26 -12.63 11.87
CA HIS A 59 -5.71 -12.46 11.80
C HIS A 59 -6.11 -11.23 10.98
N PHE A 60 -5.44 -10.10 11.19
CA PHE A 60 -5.64 -8.90 10.37
C PHE A 60 -5.41 -9.19 8.89
N ALA A 61 -4.33 -9.88 8.52
CA ALA A 61 -4.03 -10.24 7.14
C ALA A 61 -5.13 -11.11 6.50
N LYS A 62 -5.65 -12.10 7.26
CA LYS A 62 -6.78 -12.95 6.83
C LYS A 62 -8.05 -12.12 6.61
N MET A 63 -8.39 -11.23 7.55
CA MET A 63 -9.59 -10.40 7.46
C MET A 63 -9.49 -9.36 6.35
N ALA A 64 -8.30 -8.80 6.12
CA ALA A 64 -8.05 -7.91 5.00
C ALA A 64 -8.27 -8.61 3.64
N SER A 65 -7.73 -9.83 3.48
CA SER A 65 -7.97 -10.63 2.27
C SER A 65 -9.47 -10.94 2.07
N LYS A 66 -10.18 -11.27 3.14
CA LYS A 66 -11.62 -11.50 3.11
C LYS A 66 -12.41 -10.23 2.75
N ALA A 67 -12.06 -9.09 3.34
CA ALA A 67 -12.70 -7.81 3.04
C ALA A 67 -12.47 -7.37 1.58
N ALA A 68 -11.25 -7.58 1.09
CA ALA A 68 -10.89 -7.34 -0.29
C ALA A 68 -11.49 -8.34 -1.26
N ASN A 69 -11.84 -9.55 -0.81
CA ASN A 69 -12.10 -10.71 -1.66
C ASN A 69 -10.95 -10.92 -2.68
N GLU A 70 -9.72 -10.80 -2.18
CA GLU A 70 -8.48 -10.96 -2.94
C GLU A 70 -7.41 -11.60 -2.05
N ASN A 71 -6.55 -12.41 -2.66
CA ASN A 71 -5.40 -13.01 -1.98
C ASN A 71 -4.31 -11.97 -1.76
N LEU A 72 -4.19 -11.47 -0.54
CA LEU A 72 -3.20 -10.46 -0.17
C LEU A 72 -1.88 -11.05 0.38
N THR A 73 -1.62 -12.34 0.14
CA THR A 73 -0.41 -13.02 0.65
C THR A 73 0.86 -12.27 0.25
N GLU A 74 1.02 -11.94 -1.04
CA GLU A 74 2.24 -11.26 -1.51
C GLU A 74 2.36 -9.84 -0.96
N PHE A 75 1.25 -9.15 -0.81
CA PHE A 75 1.23 -7.84 -0.16
C PHE A 75 1.76 -7.92 1.28
N PHE A 76 1.20 -8.83 2.09
CA PHE A 76 1.63 -8.99 3.48
C PHE A 76 3.04 -9.57 3.63
N ARG A 77 3.48 -10.39 2.69
CA ARG A 77 4.87 -10.85 2.63
C ARG A 77 5.84 -9.69 2.39
N MET A 78 5.51 -8.81 1.46
CA MET A 78 6.29 -7.61 1.14
C MET A 78 6.46 -6.68 2.36
N TRP A 79 5.46 -6.64 3.24
CA TRP A 79 5.48 -5.85 4.47
C TRP A 79 6.03 -6.61 5.70
N GLY A 80 6.59 -7.80 5.52
CA GLY A 80 7.18 -8.59 6.60
C GLY A 80 6.17 -9.24 7.56
N PHE A 81 4.87 -9.21 7.26
CA PHE A 81 3.83 -9.81 8.10
C PHE A 81 3.91 -11.34 8.15
N LEU A 82 4.49 -11.95 7.15
CA LEU A 82 4.59 -13.41 7.02
C LEU A 82 6.01 -13.92 7.27
N GLU A 83 6.78 -13.20 8.06
CA GLU A 83 8.10 -13.65 8.50
C GLU A 83 7.99 -14.34 9.86
N PRO A 84 8.69 -15.49 10.05
CA PRO A 84 8.70 -16.16 11.34
C PRO A 84 9.39 -15.31 12.42
N VAL A 85 8.72 -15.17 13.55
CA VAL A 85 9.26 -14.52 14.75
C VAL A 85 8.98 -15.44 15.93
N ILE A 86 9.99 -16.00 16.54
CA ILE A 86 9.81 -17.04 17.55
C ILE A 86 10.13 -16.54 18.94
N ASN A 87 9.10 -16.45 19.77
CA ASN A 87 9.21 -16.15 21.21
C ASN A 87 10.01 -14.87 21.52
N VAL A 88 9.72 -13.78 20.80
CA VAL A 88 10.33 -12.49 21.09
C VAL A 88 9.49 -11.77 22.16
N GLU A 89 10.12 -11.46 23.29
CA GLU A 89 9.49 -10.65 24.34
C GLU A 89 9.53 -9.17 23.91
N ILE A 90 8.35 -8.55 23.84
CA ILE A 90 8.19 -7.12 23.55
C ILE A 90 7.67 -6.45 24.81
N GLU A 91 8.36 -5.43 25.27
CA GLU A 91 7.96 -4.61 26.43
C GLU A 91 7.42 -3.26 25.96
N GLN A 92 6.14 -3.26 25.59
CA GLN A 92 5.44 -2.04 25.17
C GLN A 92 4.02 -2.06 25.74
N TYR A 93 3.68 -1.12 26.59
CA TYR A 93 2.39 -1.09 27.30
C TYR A 93 2.07 -2.39 28.05
N GLY A 94 3.10 -3.11 28.49
CA GLY A 94 3.03 -4.44 29.10
C GLY A 94 4.06 -5.36 28.47
N LYS A 95 4.13 -6.60 29.01
CA LYS A 95 5.00 -7.64 28.45
C LYS A 95 4.19 -8.55 27.55
N TRP A 96 4.63 -8.68 26.32
CA TRP A 96 4.00 -9.52 25.32
C TRP A 96 5.00 -10.51 24.75
N ASN A 97 4.57 -11.75 24.58
CA ASN A 97 5.35 -12.72 23.84
C ASN A 97 4.87 -12.73 22.37
N TYR A 98 5.64 -12.11 21.50
CA TYR A 98 5.37 -12.10 20.08
C TYR A 98 5.87 -13.41 19.46
N ASN A 99 4.95 -14.15 18.87
CA ASN A 99 5.26 -15.46 18.30
C ASN A 99 4.48 -15.69 17.01
N VAL A 100 5.19 -15.78 15.89
CA VAL A 100 4.66 -16.10 14.56
C VAL A 100 5.44 -17.32 14.06
N THR A 101 4.84 -18.49 14.22
CA THR A 101 5.47 -19.74 13.79
C THR A 101 5.26 -19.98 12.28
N PRO A 102 6.13 -20.79 11.64
CA PRO A 102 5.91 -21.22 10.26
C PRO A 102 4.54 -21.89 10.03
N THR A 103 4.05 -22.63 11.04
CA THR A 103 2.72 -23.27 10.97
C THR A 103 1.61 -22.22 10.92
N MET A 104 1.65 -21.22 11.80
CA MET A 104 0.66 -20.12 11.81
C MET A 104 0.67 -19.34 10.48
N ILE A 105 1.86 -19.11 9.92
CA ILE A 105 2.01 -18.47 8.60
C ILE A 105 1.36 -19.35 7.52
N ALA A 106 1.66 -20.65 7.51
CA ALA A 106 1.10 -21.58 6.52
C ALA A 106 -0.43 -21.62 6.57
N GLU A 107 -1.02 -21.61 7.77
CA GLU A 107 -2.47 -21.54 7.97
C GLU A 107 -3.06 -20.22 7.45
N ALA A 108 -2.41 -19.09 7.75
CA ALA A 108 -2.85 -17.79 7.26
C ALA A 108 -2.76 -17.69 5.73
N VAL A 109 -1.67 -18.17 5.13
CA VAL A 109 -1.49 -18.25 3.67
C VAL A 109 -2.53 -19.16 3.03
N SER A 110 -2.79 -20.33 3.62
CA SER A 110 -3.84 -21.25 3.16
C SER A 110 -5.22 -20.61 3.19
N TYR A 111 -5.53 -19.84 4.22
CA TYR A 111 -6.78 -19.09 4.30
C TYR A 111 -6.87 -18.00 3.22
N MET A 112 -5.83 -17.20 3.05
CA MET A 112 -5.81 -16.12 2.06
C MET A 112 -5.86 -16.64 0.61
N SER A 113 -5.27 -17.81 0.35
CA SER A 113 -5.26 -18.42 -1.00
C SER A 113 -6.63 -18.96 -1.44
N GLN A 114 -7.64 -18.96 -0.58
CA GLN A 114 -9.03 -19.23 -0.98
C GLN A 114 -9.64 -18.11 -1.82
N PHE A 115 -9.05 -16.93 -1.79
CA PHE A 115 -9.49 -15.77 -2.57
C PHE A 115 -8.71 -15.68 -3.89
N PRO A 116 -9.30 -15.07 -4.93
CA PRO A 116 -8.60 -14.88 -6.19
C PRO A 116 -7.39 -13.96 -6.02
N ALA A 117 -6.41 -14.08 -6.90
CA ALA A 117 -5.31 -13.15 -6.96
C ALA A 117 -5.82 -11.70 -7.12
N PRO A 118 -5.13 -10.70 -6.56
CA PRO A 118 -5.46 -9.31 -6.80
C PRO A 118 -5.53 -9.02 -8.30
N LYS A 119 -6.57 -8.30 -8.71
CA LYS A 119 -6.75 -7.91 -10.11
C LYS A 119 -5.60 -7.02 -10.61
N HIS A 120 -5.02 -6.26 -9.70
CA HIS A 120 -3.91 -5.36 -9.96
C HIS A 120 -2.79 -5.64 -8.97
N ALA A 121 -1.54 -5.52 -9.41
CA ALA A 121 -0.40 -5.69 -8.55
C ALA A 121 -0.32 -4.56 -7.50
N PHE A 122 0.10 -4.91 -6.29
CA PHE A 122 0.48 -3.94 -5.27
C PHE A 122 1.93 -3.53 -5.49
N TYR A 123 2.18 -2.24 -5.40
CA TYR A 123 3.53 -1.69 -5.48
C TYR A 123 3.81 -0.88 -4.23
N TYR A 124 5.02 -1.03 -3.74
CA TYR A 124 5.50 -0.24 -2.63
C TYR A 124 5.59 1.22 -3.05
N LEU A 125 4.89 2.10 -2.32
CA LEU A 125 4.95 3.55 -2.52
C LEU A 125 5.86 4.15 -1.47
N GLU A 126 7.00 4.67 -1.91
CA GLU A 126 7.92 5.40 -1.06
C GLU A 126 7.64 6.90 -1.07
N ASP A 127 8.12 7.60 -0.06
CA ASP A 127 8.06 9.05 -0.03
C ASP A 127 9.07 9.64 -1.03
N ARG A 128 8.58 10.46 -1.95
CA ARG A 128 9.41 11.12 -2.96
C ARG A 128 10.46 12.06 -2.40
N LYS A 129 10.20 12.65 -1.23
CA LYS A 129 11.12 13.62 -0.63
C LYS A 129 12.31 12.96 0.05
N ASN A 130 12.12 11.76 0.55
CA ASN A 130 13.11 11.04 1.34
C ASN A 130 13.67 9.82 0.64
N ASN A 131 13.51 9.75 -0.67
CA ASN A 131 13.97 8.64 -1.49
C ASN A 131 15.46 8.32 -1.32
N ASP A 132 16.28 9.34 -1.01
CA ASP A 132 17.73 9.24 -0.88
C ASP A 132 18.24 9.22 0.57
N VAL A 133 17.42 9.52 1.54
CA VAL A 133 17.83 9.78 2.93
C VAL A 133 17.17 8.89 3.98
N GLY A 134 16.42 7.89 3.56
CA GLY A 134 15.61 7.14 4.52
C GLY A 134 14.45 8.00 5.05
N ILE A 135 13.64 7.40 5.77
CA ILE A 135 12.25 7.60 5.97
C ILE A 135 11.89 8.57 7.10
N GLU A 136 12.81 9.34 7.56
CA GLU A 136 12.70 9.98 8.88
C GLU A 136 11.81 11.23 8.93
N GLN A 137 11.59 11.92 7.82
CA GLN A 137 10.89 13.21 7.87
C GLN A 137 9.55 13.30 7.15
N TYR A 138 9.34 12.53 6.08
CA TYR A 138 8.11 12.60 5.27
C TYR A 138 7.72 11.23 4.75
N GLN A 139 7.26 10.39 5.63
CA GLN A 139 6.83 9.05 5.25
C GLN A 139 5.43 9.08 4.65
N VAL A 140 5.19 8.17 3.74
CA VAL A 140 3.83 7.94 3.27
C VAL A 140 2.98 7.51 4.47
N GLY A 141 2.02 8.34 4.86
CA GLY A 141 1.25 8.18 6.09
C GLY A 141 1.61 9.14 7.22
N ASP A 142 2.75 9.82 7.15
CA ASP A 142 3.07 10.88 8.08
C ASP A 142 2.16 12.10 7.88
N VAL A 143 1.77 12.74 8.96
CA VAL A 143 1.01 14.00 8.94
C VAL A 143 1.77 15.07 8.15
N GLY A 144 3.10 15.11 8.25
CA GLY A 144 3.96 16.02 7.50
C GLY A 144 3.90 15.80 5.99
N TYR A 145 3.76 14.54 5.53
CA TYR A 145 3.59 14.23 4.12
C TYR A 145 2.28 14.78 3.56
N TYR A 146 1.18 14.66 4.30
CA TYR A 146 -0.13 15.15 3.86
C TYR A 146 -0.26 16.67 3.90
N THR A 147 0.38 17.34 4.85
CA THR A 147 0.31 18.80 4.97
C THR A 147 0.97 19.52 3.80
N GLN A 148 1.83 18.87 3.03
CA GLN A 148 2.36 19.45 1.81
C GLN A 148 1.34 19.49 0.65
N PHE A 149 0.30 18.65 0.71
CA PHE A 149 -0.78 18.58 -0.26
C PHE A 149 -2.08 19.04 0.38
N LYS A 150 -2.47 20.28 0.11
CA LYS A 150 -3.76 20.80 0.57
C LYS A 150 -4.89 20.09 -0.18
N ASN A 151 -5.98 19.81 0.51
CA ASN A 151 -7.14 19.11 -0.07
C ASN A 151 -7.75 19.85 -1.29
N ASP A 152 -7.62 21.17 -1.34
CA ASP A 152 -8.08 22.02 -2.43
C ASP A 152 -6.99 22.32 -3.47
N GLN A 153 -5.77 21.79 -3.27
CA GLN A 153 -4.68 22.00 -4.21
C GLN A 153 -4.99 21.33 -5.54
N LYS A 154 -5.02 22.15 -6.59
CA LYS A 154 -5.21 21.70 -7.96
C LYS A 154 -3.89 21.60 -8.70
N ILE A 155 -3.82 20.69 -9.66
CA ILE A 155 -2.71 20.62 -10.59
C ILE A 155 -2.87 21.75 -11.60
N THR A 156 -2.08 22.80 -11.45
CA THR A 156 -2.09 23.99 -12.33
C THR A 156 -1.15 23.83 -13.51
N LYS A 157 -0.04 23.11 -13.31
CA LYS A 157 0.99 22.87 -14.31
C LYS A 157 0.52 21.93 -15.42
N ASN A 158 1.14 22.08 -16.58
CA ASN A 158 0.95 21.14 -17.68
C ASN A 158 1.82 19.91 -17.43
N VAL A 159 1.23 18.88 -16.83
CA VAL A 159 1.93 17.61 -16.56
C VAL A 159 2.03 16.82 -17.85
N THR A 160 3.24 16.39 -18.17
CA THR A 160 3.51 15.59 -19.37
C THR A 160 4.30 14.35 -19.02
N TYR A 161 4.33 13.37 -19.92
CA TYR A 161 5.19 12.20 -19.77
C TYR A 161 5.94 11.87 -21.06
N THR A 162 7.07 11.23 -20.89
CA THR A 162 7.78 10.51 -21.96
C THR A 162 7.78 9.02 -21.63
N ARG A 163 7.78 8.19 -22.67
CA ARG A 163 7.78 6.74 -22.53
C ARG A 163 8.88 6.09 -23.37
N SER A 164 9.64 5.20 -22.77
CA SER A 164 10.60 4.35 -23.46
C SER A 164 10.34 2.89 -23.05
N GLY A 165 9.74 2.10 -23.94
CA GLY A 165 9.29 0.75 -23.58
C GLY A 165 8.23 0.76 -22.49
N GLN A 166 8.52 0.17 -21.34
CA GLN A 166 7.68 0.17 -20.14
C GLN A 166 8.05 1.29 -19.15
N HIS A 167 9.14 2.02 -19.42
CA HIS A 167 9.59 3.10 -18.56
C HIS A 167 8.85 4.40 -18.85
N ILE A 168 8.33 5.03 -17.79
CA ILE A 168 7.61 6.30 -17.80
C ILE A 168 8.41 7.34 -17.02
N THR A 169 8.57 8.51 -17.60
CA THR A 169 9.12 9.69 -16.92
C THR A 169 8.11 10.83 -16.97
N ILE A 170 7.74 11.34 -15.82
CA ILE A 170 6.78 12.44 -15.64
C ILE A 170 7.52 13.76 -15.51
N SER A 171 7.04 14.77 -16.20
CA SER A 171 7.53 16.16 -16.10
C SER A 171 6.46 17.05 -15.48
N SER A 172 6.87 17.99 -14.62
CA SER A 172 5.98 18.94 -13.92
C SER A 172 4.89 18.29 -13.06
N GLY A 173 5.21 17.13 -12.46
CA GLY A 173 4.25 16.35 -11.67
C GLY A 173 4.24 16.65 -10.18
N ASP A 174 4.97 17.64 -9.71
CA ASP A 174 5.18 17.96 -8.28
C ASP A 174 3.89 18.34 -7.52
N GLU A 175 2.85 18.77 -8.22
CA GLU A 175 1.53 19.07 -7.64
C GLU A 175 0.62 17.83 -7.53
N ALA A 176 1.01 16.70 -8.12
CA ALA A 176 0.27 15.46 -8.05
C ALA A 176 0.74 14.60 -6.88
N VAL A 177 -0.18 13.93 -6.21
CA VAL A 177 0.14 12.98 -5.14
C VAL A 177 0.52 11.59 -5.67
N ALA A 178 0.01 11.24 -6.84
CA ALA A 178 0.29 9.98 -7.52
C ALA A 178 -0.01 10.07 -9.02
N PHE A 179 0.41 9.05 -9.76
CA PHE A 179 0.12 8.85 -11.18
C PHE A 179 -0.53 7.48 -11.39
N GLU A 180 -1.63 7.44 -12.12
CA GLU A 180 -2.35 6.23 -12.46
C GLU A 180 -2.22 5.94 -13.95
N VAL A 181 -1.84 4.72 -14.30
CA VAL A 181 -1.93 4.21 -15.66
C VAL A 181 -3.25 3.48 -15.80
N LYS A 182 -4.14 3.96 -16.66
CA LYS A 182 -5.48 3.42 -16.82
C LYS A 182 -5.71 2.88 -18.23
N LYS A 183 -6.55 1.84 -18.30
CA LYS A 183 -7.15 1.34 -19.55
C LYS A 183 -8.67 1.45 -19.42
N GLY A 184 -9.25 2.45 -20.06
CA GLY A 184 -10.64 2.82 -19.80
C GLY A 184 -10.85 3.25 -18.34
N SER A 185 -11.78 2.62 -17.64
CA SER A 185 -12.02 2.86 -16.21
C SER A 185 -11.07 2.09 -15.28
N GLU A 186 -10.35 1.11 -15.81
CA GLU A 186 -9.50 0.21 -15.05
C GLU A 186 -8.12 0.83 -14.79
N ILE A 187 -7.68 0.84 -13.51
CA ILE A 187 -6.31 1.24 -13.16
C ILE A 187 -5.43 0.01 -13.28
N MET A 188 -4.48 0.06 -14.19
CA MET A 188 -3.53 -1.01 -14.48
C MET A 188 -2.31 -0.94 -13.56
N TYR A 189 -1.88 0.28 -13.23
CA TYR A 189 -0.72 0.56 -12.41
C TYR A 189 -0.83 1.94 -11.78
N PHE A 190 -0.16 2.16 -10.66
CA PHE A 190 0.00 3.50 -10.11
C PHE A 190 1.34 3.66 -9.40
N SER A 191 1.85 4.88 -9.37
CA SER A 191 3.10 5.25 -8.72
C SER A 191 3.01 6.66 -8.17
N ASN A 192 3.77 6.95 -7.13
CA ASN A 192 4.01 8.33 -6.67
C ASN A 192 5.38 8.88 -7.14
N PHE A 193 6.14 8.10 -7.88
CA PHE A 193 7.42 8.53 -8.46
C PHE A 193 7.24 9.28 -9.77
N PHE A 194 8.17 10.18 -10.07
CA PHE A 194 8.23 10.84 -11.38
C PHE A 194 8.86 9.96 -12.47
N SER A 195 9.53 8.90 -12.09
CA SER A 195 10.13 7.94 -12.98
C SER A 195 9.85 6.53 -12.46
N PHE A 196 9.22 5.70 -13.29
CA PHE A 196 8.81 4.35 -12.88
C PHE A 196 8.69 3.41 -14.07
N ASP A 197 8.83 2.13 -13.79
CA ASP A 197 8.62 1.06 -14.76
C ASP A 197 7.25 0.42 -14.56
N ILE A 198 6.47 0.32 -15.64
CA ILE A 198 5.27 -0.50 -15.66
C ILE A 198 5.74 -1.95 -15.80
N PRO A 199 5.27 -2.88 -14.94
CA PRO A 199 5.69 -4.27 -15.00
C PRO A 199 5.45 -4.91 -16.37
N ALA A 200 6.34 -5.80 -16.79
CA ALA A 200 6.21 -6.51 -18.06
C ALA A 200 4.90 -7.34 -18.19
N SER A 201 4.32 -7.73 -17.04
CA SER A 201 3.00 -8.38 -16.98
C SER A 201 1.84 -7.47 -17.39
N ILE A 202 2.08 -6.15 -17.47
CA ILE A 202 1.10 -5.14 -17.90
C ILE A 202 1.65 -4.46 -19.17
N PRO A 203 1.60 -5.12 -20.33
CA PRO A 203 2.17 -4.57 -21.55
C PRO A 203 1.41 -3.30 -21.96
N TRP A 204 2.17 -2.24 -22.22
CA TRP A 204 1.58 -0.99 -22.69
C TRP A 204 0.87 -1.18 -24.03
N ASN A 205 -0.27 -0.53 -24.16
CA ASN A 205 -0.99 -0.42 -25.44
C ASN A 205 -1.61 0.98 -25.60
N ASP A 206 -1.98 1.35 -26.80
CA ASP A 206 -2.44 2.69 -27.16
C ASP A 206 -3.76 3.12 -26.50
N SER A 207 -4.48 2.19 -25.90
CA SER A 207 -5.68 2.51 -25.11
C SER A 207 -5.37 2.93 -23.67
N MET A 208 -4.11 2.84 -23.26
CA MET A 208 -3.67 3.25 -21.94
C MET A 208 -3.42 4.77 -21.88
N LYS A 209 -3.82 5.37 -20.79
CA LYS A 209 -3.62 6.77 -20.48
C LYS A 209 -3.03 6.92 -19.09
N ILE A 210 -2.29 8.00 -18.87
CA ILE A 210 -1.76 8.37 -17.56
C ILE A 210 -2.59 9.52 -17.00
N TYR A 211 -2.89 9.43 -15.70
CA TYR A 211 -3.59 10.47 -14.95
C TYR A 211 -2.77 10.87 -13.74
N ALA A 212 -2.61 12.17 -13.55
CA ALA A 212 -2.09 12.75 -12.33
C ALA A 212 -3.24 12.89 -11.32
N VAL A 213 -3.06 12.39 -10.12
CA VAL A 213 -4.06 12.40 -9.04
C VAL A 213 -3.82 13.60 -8.15
N GLN A 214 -4.83 14.42 -7.92
CA GLN A 214 -4.82 15.54 -6.99
C GLN A 214 -5.04 15.07 -5.56
N ALA A 215 -4.70 15.91 -4.59
CA ALA A 215 -4.86 15.59 -3.17
C ALA A 215 -6.33 15.29 -2.78
N ASN A 216 -7.30 15.92 -3.44
CA ASN A 216 -8.73 15.69 -3.25
C ASN A 216 -9.26 14.43 -3.98
N GLY A 217 -8.39 13.70 -4.69
CA GLY A 217 -8.74 12.50 -5.44
C GLY A 217 -9.20 12.76 -6.90
N GLU A 218 -9.33 14.00 -7.33
CA GLU A 218 -9.59 14.31 -8.74
C GLU A 218 -8.40 13.91 -9.61
N ARG A 219 -8.68 13.60 -10.88
CA ARG A 219 -7.72 13.11 -11.86
C ARG A 219 -7.61 14.02 -13.05
N LYS A 220 -6.38 14.35 -13.42
CA LYS A 220 -6.07 15.14 -14.61
C LYS A 220 -5.27 14.27 -15.60
N GLU A 221 -5.74 14.16 -16.84
CA GLU A 221 -5.02 13.39 -17.86
C GLU A 221 -3.66 14.02 -18.14
N VAL A 222 -2.62 13.19 -18.14
CA VAL A 222 -1.24 13.57 -18.45
C VAL A 222 -1.01 13.35 -19.93
N LYS A 223 -0.48 14.34 -20.63
CA LYS A 223 -0.24 14.27 -22.07
C LYS A 223 1.15 13.70 -22.38
N SER A 224 1.25 12.94 -23.45
CA SER A 224 2.56 12.57 -24.00
C SER A 224 3.25 13.79 -24.58
N ASN A 225 4.56 13.90 -24.32
CA ASN A 225 5.42 14.84 -25.05
C ASN A 225 5.74 14.31 -26.43
#